data_e17e9c192c62dacdd10ebe358ad4de00
#
_entry.id   e17e9c192c62dacdd10ebe358ad4de00
#
_cell.length_a   1.000
_cell.length_b   1.000
_cell.length_c   1.000
_cell.angle_alpha   90.00
_cell.angle_beta   90.00
_cell.angle_gamma   90.00
#
_symmetry.space_group_name_H-M   'P 1'
#
loop_
_entity.id
_entity.type
_entity.pdbx_description
1 polymer ?
#
loop_
_entity_poly.entity_id
_entity_poly.type
_entity_poly.pdbx_seq_one_letter_code
_entity_poly.pdbx_strand_id
1 'polypeptide(L)'
;MTEQQQRAGGRGGNLGQWGVCGILLLATMLNYMDRMALNNMSVRITDELRLTQERYGDLEFAFGLAFAAGSLCFGMLADRLSIRWLYPAVVVAWSLVGLLTGFAEGFWQMLACRTLLGFFEAGHWPCALRTTQALLAPERRMFGNSLLQSGGAIGAIVTPLVILALVGNSQVPGAWRLPFIVIGGCGAIWVVAWLLLMGREPGLVAKSERGGTETAGWAAWWEACLGNRRFWALVPFVIGINLTWHLARAWLPKFLQQGRGVSETESLLFNSGYYVAADVGCIAAGAAGVWLAHRGLSQFGARSLVAAVCSLCVGAATMAAVALPGAWMYGALLVVGAGALGLFPCYYSLAQDVSPRHTGKATGLLAALGWIVCSPFQKQFGKLIDRTGSFDLGFTLAAWVPAIAVAAFFVLWPRSPRHDSSGSPPA
;
A
#
# COMPACT_ATOMS: atom_id res chain seq x y z
N MET A 1 22.46 33.14 -24.62
CA MET A 1 22.40 32.68 -23.21
C MET A 1 23.76 32.10 -22.89
N THR A 2 24.50 32.74 -21.99
CA THR A 2 25.87 32.38 -21.65
C THR A 2 25.95 31.12 -20.79
N GLU A 3 27.00 30.31 -20.95
CA GLU A 3 27.30 29.09 -20.17
C GLU A 3 27.20 29.27 -18.64
N GLN A 4 27.40 30.50 -18.16
CA GLN A 4 27.20 30.85 -16.74
C GLN A 4 25.73 30.80 -16.29
N GLN A 5 24.76 31.09 -17.18
CA GLN A 5 23.32 30.95 -16.87
C GLN A 5 22.85 29.49 -16.84
N GLN A 6 23.50 28.60 -17.61
CA GLN A 6 23.25 27.16 -17.54
C GLN A 6 23.85 26.51 -16.28
N ARG A 7 24.99 27.00 -15.77
CA ARG A 7 25.62 26.49 -14.53
C ARG A 7 24.93 26.98 -13.26
N ALA A 8 24.34 28.17 -13.24
CA ALA A 8 23.57 28.69 -12.10
C ALA A 8 22.20 28.01 -11.95
N GLY A 9 21.57 27.58 -13.07
CA GLY A 9 20.31 26.81 -13.05
C GLY A 9 20.48 25.33 -12.63
N GLY A 10 21.70 24.78 -12.70
CA GLY A 10 21.95 23.36 -12.50
C GLY A 10 22.14 22.91 -11.05
N ARG A 11 22.64 23.76 -10.15
CA ARG A 11 22.94 23.34 -8.76
C ARG A 11 21.81 23.64 -7.77
N GLY A 12 21.13 24.77 -7.88
CA GLY A 12 19.98 25.10 -7.02
C GLY A 12 18.75 24.22 -7.34
N GLY A 13 18.50 23.92 -8.61
CA GLY A 13 17.37 23.09 -9.04
C GLY A 13 17.43 21.61 -8.58
N ASN A 14 18.62 21.04 -8.45
CA ASN A 14 18.76 19.65 -7.99
C ASN A 14 18.46 19.50 -6.49
N LEU A 15 18.93 20.38 -5.63
CA LEU A 15 18.67 20.31 -4.18
C LEU A 15 17.18 20.48 -3.86
N GLY A 16 16.50 21.40 -4.55
CA GLY A 16 15.05 21.59 -4.39
C GLY A 16 14.24 20.36 -4.81
N GLN A 17 14.57 19.73 -5.94
CA GLN A 17 13.88 18.53 -6.42
C GLN A 17 13.99 17.35 -5.45
N TRP A 18 15.18 17.09 -4.90
CA TRP A 18 15.38 16.01 -3.92
C TRP A 18 14.77 16.35 -2.55
N GLY A 19 14.76 17.63 -2.16
CA GLY A 19 14.03 18.08 -0.98
C GLY A 19 12.53 17.78 -1.08
N VAL A 20 11.93 18.00 -2.27
CA VAL A 20 10.53 17.59 -2.51
C VAL A 20 10.35 16.08 -2.42
N CYS A 21 11.24 15.28 -3.00
CA CYS A 21 11.18 13.81 -2.86
C CYS A 21 11.25 13.37 -1.39
N GLY A 22 12.08 14.02 -0.57
CA GLY A 22 12.14 13.78 0.87
C GLY A 22 10.83 14.11 1.59
N ILE A 23 10.19 15.24 1.25
CA ILE A 23 8.87 15.60 1.80
C ILE A 23 7.78 14.62 1.34
N LEU A 24 7.83 14.14 0.10
CA LEU A 24 6.90 13.11 -0.39
C LEU A 24 7.08 11.78 0.35
N LEU A 25 8.33 11.37 0.62
CA LEU A 25 8.63 10.20 1.45
C LEU A 25 8.02 10.36 2.85
N LEU A 26 8.20 11.53 3.49
CA LEU A 26 7.62 11.80 4.81
C LEU A 26 6.09 11.79 4.78
N ALA A 27 5.44 12.29 3.71
CA ALA A 27 4.00 12.19 3.57
C ALA A 27 3.52 10.74 3.48
N THR A 28 4.23 9.89 2.70
CA THR A 28 3.91 8.46 2.62
C THR A 28 4.12 7.77 3.96
N MET A 29 5.19 8.12 4.67
CA MET A 29 5.47 7.60 6.01
C MET A 29 4.32 7.95 6.96
N LEU A 30 3.89 9.21 7.03
CA LEU A 30 2.77 9.64 7.88
C LEU A 30 1.47 8.94 7.51
N ASN A 31 1.14 8.84 6.21
CA ASN A 31 -0.04 8.13 5.72
C ASN A 31 -0.08 6.67 6.20
N TYR A 32 1.08 5.97 6.18
CA TYR A 32 1.16 4.61 6.70
C TYR A 32 1.14 4.56 8.21
N MET A 33 1.71 5.54 8.91
CA MET A 33 1.69 5.61 10.37
C MET A 33 0.26 5.75 10.90
N ASP A 34 -0.56 6.63 10.33
CA ASP A 34 -1.98 6.80 10.69
C ASP A 34 -2.76 5.49 10.53
N ARG A 35 -2.50 4.78 9.43
CA ARG A 35 -3.13 3.49 9.13
C ARG A 35 -2.71 2.39 10.09
N MET A 36 -1.40 2.31 10.39
CA MET A 36 -0.83 1.29 11.28
C MET A 36 -1.16 1.53 12.75
N ALA A 37 -1.42 2.77 13.16
CA ALA A 37 -1.76 3.10 14.55
C ALA A 37 -2.99 2.32 15.04
N LEU A 38 -4.07 2.25 14.25
CA LEU A 38 -5.24 1.46 14.61
C LEU A 38 -4.92 -0.02 14.75
N ASN A 39 -4.19 -0.58 13.79
CA ASN A 39 -3.92 -2.02 13.78
C ASN A 39 -3.08 -2.43 14.99
N ASN A 40 -2.04 -1.66 15.32
CA ASN A 40 -1.18 -1.92 16.47
C ASN A 40 -1.87 -1.69 17.81
N MET A 41 -2.81 -0.73 17.89
CA MET A 41 -3.60 -0.44 19.10
C MET A 41 -4.95 -1.18 19.13
N SER A 42 -5.20 -2.07 18.16
CA SER A 42 -6.50 -2.69 17.95
C SER A 42 -7.04 -3.46 19.14
N VAL A 43 -6.18 -4.14 19.90
CA VAL A 43 -6.59 -4.88 21.11
C VAL A 43 -7.07 -3.91 22.17
N ARG A 44 -6.26 -2.91 22.54
CA ARG A 44 -6.66 -1.90 23.54
C ARG A 44 -7.94 -1.16 23.16
N ILE A 45 -8.06 -0.78 21.88
CA ILE A 45 -9.24 -0.07 21.39
C ILE A 45 -10.50 -0.95 21.48
N THR A 46 -10.40 -2.21 21.05
CA THR A 46 -11.56 -3.11 21.10
C THR A 46 -11.96 -3.48 22.52
N ASP A 47 -11.01 -3.63 23.43
CA ASP A 47 -11.27 -3.93 24.83
C ASP A 47 -11.89 -2.73 25.55
N GLU A 48 -11.32 -1.50 25.38
CA GLU A 48 -11.83 -0.29 26.03
C GLU A 48 -13.21 0.13 25.49
N LEU A 49 -13.40 0.11 24.17
CA LEU A 49 -14.67 0.48 23.53
C LEU A 49 -15.66 -0.69 23.44
N ARG A 50 -15.34 -1.85 24.00
CA ARG A 50 -16.15 -3.08 24.00
C ARG A 50 -16.65 -3.47 22.60
N LEU A 51 -15.73 -3.45 21.63
CA LEU A 51 -16.04 -3.80 20.26
C LEU A 51 -15.87 -5.30 20.02
N THR A 52 -16.81 -5.90 19.30
CA THR A 52 -16.68 -7.26 18.77
C THR A 52 -15.63 -7.28 17.64
N GLN A 53 -15.16 -8.47 17.26
CA GLN A 53 -14.26 -8.60 16.13
C GLN A 53 -14.96 -8.22 14.81
N GLU A 54 -16.28 -8.46 14.69
CA GLU A 54 -17.08 -7.98 13.56
C GLU A 54 -17.04 -6.45 13.46
N ARG A 55 -17.24 -5.73 14.58
CA ARG A 55 -17.18 -4.27 14.61
C ARG A 55 -15.80 -3.73 14.26
N TYR A 56 -14.74 -4.40 14.70
CA TYR A 56 -13.39 -4.07 14.25
C TYR A 56 -13.23 -4.28 12.74
N GLY A 57 -13.76 -5.38 12.21
CA GLY A 57 -13.82 -5.64 10.77
C GLY A 57 -14.62 -4.58 10.00
N ASP A 58 -15.69 -4.02 10.59
CA ASP A 58 -16.46 -2.90 10.01
C ASP A 58 -15.61 -1.62 9.88
N LEU A 59 -14.71 -1.34 10.84
CA LEU A 59 -13.79 -0.20 10.74
C LEU A 59 -12.84 -0.33 9.53
N GLU A 60 -12.28 -1.52 9.32
CA GLU A 60 -11.39 -1.80 8.19
C GLU A 60 -12.16 -1.87 6.86
N PHE A 61 -13.38 -2.40 6.86
CA PHE A 61 -14.28 -2.38 5.71
C PHE A 61 -14.61 -0.97 5.26
N ALA A 62 -15.05 -0.11 6.18
CA ALA A 62 -15.42 1.27 5.89
C ALA A 62 -14.23 2.09 5.38
N PHE A 63 -13.05 1.92 6.00
CA PHE A 63 -11.82 2.52 5.54
C PHE A 63 -11.51 2.13 4.09
N GLY A 64 -11.52 0.84 3.76
CA GLY A 64 -11.17 0.36 2.43
C GLY A 64 -12.14 0.81 1.34
N LEU A 65 -13.44 0.79 1.62
CA LEU A 65 -14.46 1.26 0.68
C LEU A 65 -14.35 2.78 0.45
N ALA A 66 -14.15 3.54 1.52
CA ALA A 66 -13.94 4.99 1.44
C ALA A 66 -12.63 5.33 0.70
N PHE A 67 -11.57 4.53 0.89
CA PHE A 67 -10.31 4.68 0.17
C PHE A 67 -10.48 4.45 -1.34
N ALA A 68 -11.27 3.45 -1.75
CA ALA A 68 -11.58 3.23 -3.16
C ALA A 68 -12.33 4.44 -3.76
N ALA A 69 -13.35 4.95 -3.08
CA ALA A 69 -14.10 6.13 -3.50
C ALA A 69 -13.21 7.38 -3.56
N GLY A 70 -12.40 7.60 -2.54
CA GLY A 70 -11.44 8.70 -2.46
C GLY A 70 -10.39 8.65 -3.58
N SER A 71 -9.90 7.46 -3.93
CA SER A 71 -8.92 7.28 -5.02
C SER A 71 -9.48 7.76 -6.37
N LEU A 72 -10.75 7.50 -6.66
CA LEU A 72 -11.40 7.99 -7.86
C LEU A 72 -11.64 9.50 -7.79
N CYS A 73 -12.12 10.01 -6.67
CA CYS A 73 -12.40 11.41 -6.46
C CYS A 73 -11.12 12.27 -6.57
N PHE A 74 -10.10 11.94 -5.79
CA PHE A 74 -8.83 12.69 -5.79
C PHE A 74 -7.99 12.49 -7.04
N GLY A 75 -8.14 11.35 -7.75
CA GLY A 75 -7.59 11.18 -9.07
C GLY A 75 -8.10 12.23 -10.05
N MET A 76 -9.43 12.49 -10.05
CA MET A 76 -10.04 13.53 -10.87
C MET A 76 -9.70 14.96 -10.41
N LEU A 77 -9.68 15.17 -9.08
CA LEU A 77 -9.34 16.49 -8.50
C LEU A 77 -7.88 16.87 -8.77
N ALA A 78 -6.96 15.91 -8.68
CA ALA A 78 -5.55 16.13 -8.97
C ALA A 78 -5.30 16.54 -10.42
N ASP A 79 -6.17 16.16 -11.36
CA ASP A 79 -6.10 16.59 -12.76
C ASP A 79 -6.63 18.01 -13.00
N ARG A 80 -7.47 18.53 -12.10
CA ARG A 80 -8.16 19.83 -12.27
C ARG A 80 -7.65 20.94 -11.35
N LEU A 81 -7.12 20.56 -10.18
CA LEU A 81 -6.70 21.51 -9.15
C LEU A 81 -5.18 21.59 -9.07
N SER A 82 -4.69 22.75 -8.63
CA SER A 82 -3.27 22.93 -8.35
C SER A 82 -2.82 22.05 -7.19
N ILE A 83 -1.81 21.19 -7.44
CA ILE A 83 -1.22 20.30 -6.43
C ILE A 83 -0.64 21.09 -5.25
N ARG A 84 -0.19 22.31 -5.49
CA ARG A 84 0.31 23.20 -4.43
C ARG A 84 -0.66 23.33 -3.26
N TRP A 85 -1.97 23.40 -3.55
CA TRP A 85 -3.02 23.60 -2.56
C TRP A 85 -3.79 22.32 -2.26
N LEU A 86 -4.03 21.49 -3.27
CA LEU A 86 -4.77 20.24 -3.09
C LEU A 86 -4.03 19.30 -2.14
N TYR A 87 -2.72 19.13 -2.32
CA TYR A 87 -1.98 18.16 -1.52
C TYR A 87 -1.93 18.52 -0.02
N PRO A 88 -1.55 19.76 0.39
CA PRO A 88 -1.61 20.12 1.81
C PRO A 88 -3.04 20.10 2.37
N ALA A 89 -4.07 20.46 1.58
CA ALA A 89 -5.45 20.33 2.03
C ALA A 89 -5.84 18.88 2.35
N VAL A 90 -5.44 17.95 1.51
CA VAL A 90 -5.64 16.50 1.72
C VAL A 90 -4.88 16.03 2.96
N VAL A 91 -3.62 16.44 3.14
CA VAL A 91 -2.81 16.09 4.33
C VAL A 91 -3.44 16.64 5.61
N VAL A 92 -3.87 17.91 5.61
CA VAL A 92 -4.59 18.50 6.76
C VAL A 92 -5.84 17.71 7.09
N ALA A 93 -6.64 17.36 6.06
CA ALA A 93 -7.89 16.64 6.26
C ALA A 93 -7.66 15.28 6.92
N TRP A 94 -6.75 14.44 6.38
CA TRP A 94 -6.52 13.13 7.00
C TRP A 94 -5.84 13.24 8.37
N SER A 95 -4.89 14.17 8.55
CA SER A 95 -4.18 14.34 9.82
C SER A 95 -5.11 14.83 10.93
N LEU A 96 -6.05 15.73 10.58
CA LEU A 96 -7.10 16.16 11.51
C LEU A 96 -7.99 14.98 11.90
N VAL A 97 -8.41 14.16 10.95
CA VAL A 97 -9.21 12.96 11.22
C VAL A 97 -8.42 11.93 12.04
N GLY A 98 -7.13 11.73 11.73
CA GLY A 98 -6.22 10.90 12.53
C GLY A 98 -6.15 11.37 13.99
N LEU A 99 -5.95 12.68 14.19
CA LEU A 99 -5.95 13.29 15.52
C LEU A 99 -7.31 13.12 16.22
N LEU A 100 -8.42 13.37 15.53
CA LEU A 100 -9.78 13.20 16.07
C LEU A 100 -10.09 11.75 16.45
N THR A 101 -9.44 10.77 15.80
CA THR A 101 -9.55 9.36 16.19
C THR A 101 -9.11 9.14 17.65
N GLY A 102 -8.11 9.89 18.12
CA GLY A 102 -7.67 9.87 19.52
C GLY A 102 -8.72 10.35 20.53
N PHE A 103 -9.79 11.01 20.10
CA PHE A 103 -10.89 11.49 20.94
C PHE A 103 -12.17 10.67 20.80
N ALA A 104 -12.13 9.57 20.01
CA ALA A 104 -13.30 8.73 19.84
C ALA A 104 -13.64 7.99 21.15
N GLU A 105 -14.93 8.02 21.54
CA GLU A 105 -15.46 7.43 22.75
C GLU A 105 -16.32 6.18 22.48
N GLY A 106 -16.55 5.85 21.19
CA GLY A 106 -17.39 4.73 20.84
C GLY A 106 -17.28 4.34 19.37
N PHE A 107 -17.95 3.23 19.03
CA PHE A 107 -17.92 2.63 17.71
C PHE A 107 -18.26 3.60 16.56
N TRP A 108 -19.34 4.36 16.68
CA TRP A 108 -19.79 5.23 15.58
C TRP A 108 -18.84 6.39 15.28
N GLN A 109 -18.22 6.96 16.31
CA GLN A 109 -17.19 7.99 16.15
C GLN A 109 -15.95 7.41 15.49
N MET A 110 -15.50 6.23 15.95
CA MET A 110 -14.38 5.52 15.35
C MET A 110 -14.66 5.15 13.88
N LEU A 111 -15.87 4.69 13.58
CA LEU A 111 -16.30 4.34 12.21
C LEU A 111 -16.30 5.58 11.31
N ALA A 112 -16.84 6.71 11.78
CA ALA A 112 -16.81 7.96 11.04
C ALA A 112 -15.37 8.43 10.78
N CYS A 113 -14.50 8.42 11.80
CA CYS A 113 -13.10 8.73 11.64
C CYS A 113 -12.41 7.80 10.62
N ARG A 114 -12.64 6.49 10.70
CA ARG A 114 -12.05 5.52 9.76
C ARG A 114 -12.53 5.72 8.32
N THR A 115 -13.82 6.01 8.14
CA THR A 115 -14.39 6.32 6.81
C THR A 115 -13.77 7.59 6.22
N LEU A 116 -13.75 8.67 6.98
CA LEU A 116 -13.15 9.94 6.53
C LEU A 116 -11.64 9.80 6.30
N LEU A 117 -10.93 9.08 7.19
CA LEU A 117 -9.51 8.84 7.05
C LEU A 117 -9.21 8.10 5.74
N GLY A 118 -9.92 7.00 5.46
CA GLY A 118 -9.77 6.26 4.21
C GLY A 118 -10.01 7.12 2.99
N PHE A 119 -11.05 7.94 3.00
CA PHE A 119 -11.36 8.84 1.90
C PHE A 119 -10.24 9.86 1.64
N PHE A 120 -9.78 10.57 2.66
CA PHE A 120 -8.74 11.60 2.49
C PHE A 120 -7.35 11.02 2.25
N GLU A 121 -6.97 9.92 2.91
CA GLU A 121 -5.69 9.25 2.68
C GLU A 121 -5.50 8.79 1.23
N ALA A 122 -6.58 8.44 0.54
CA ALA A 122 -6.54 8.04 -0.86
C ALA A 122 -6.04 9.15 -1.79
N GLY A 123 -6.17 10.43 -1.40
CA GLY A 123 -5.67 11.58 -2.16
C GLY A 123 -4.15 11.71 -2.19
N HIS A 124 -3.44 11.03 -1.28
CA HIS A 124 -1.98 11.04 -1.24
C HIS A 124 -1.34 10.60 -2.57
N TRP A 125 -1.73 9.42 -3.07
CA TRP A 125 -1.10 8.82 -4.25
C TRP A 125 -1.23 9.66 -5.52
N PRO A 126 -2.43 10.13 -5.92
CA PRO A 126 -2.56 11.01 -7.08
C PRO A 126 -1.74 12.29 -6.96
N CYS A 127 -1.75 12.93 -5.79
CA CYS A 127 -0.99 14.16 -5.55
C CYS A 127 0.52 13.93 -5.61
N ALA A 128 1.03 12.88 -4.97
CA ALA A 128 2.44 12.56 -4.93
C ALA A 128 2.99 12.19 -6.31
N LEU A 129 2.28 11.33 -7.06
CA LEU A 129 2.69 10.93 -8.40
C LEU A 129 2.67 12.10 -9.38
N ARG A 130 1.69 12.99 -9.31
CA ARG A 130 1.70 14.21 -10.13
C ARG A 130 2.85 15.12 -9.76
N THR A 131 3.17 15.25 -8.48
CA THR A 131 4.33 16.02 -8.04
C THR A 131 5.62 15.48 -8.63
N THR A 132 5.86 14.18 -8.54
CA THR A 132 7.07 13.57 -9.12
C THR A 132 7.12 13.70 -10.64
N GLN A 133 5.98 13.56 -11.33
CA GLN A 133 5.91 13.75 -12.79
C GLN A 133 6.22 15.19 -13.22
N ALA A 134 5.76 16.18 -12.46
CA ALA A 134 5.99 17.58 -12.76
C ALA A 134 7.43 18.03 -12.49
N LEU A 135 8.05 17.48 -11.44
CA LEU A 135 9.35 17.97 -10.96
C LEU A 135 10.53 17.18 -11.51
N LEU A 136 10.38 15.88 -11.75
CA LEU A 136 11.47 15.01 -12.14
C LEU A 136 11.47 14.77 -13.65
N ALA A 137 12.67 14.83 -14.24
CA ALA A 137 12.90 14.37 -15.60
C ALA A 137 12.51 12.88 -15.74
N PRO A 138 12.02 12.43 -16.91
CA PRO A 138 11.54 11.06 -17.09
C PRO A 138 12.50 9.97 -16.58
N GLU A 139 13.81 10.18 -16.78
CA GLU A 139 14.88 9.25 -16.38
C GLU A 139 15.00 9.12 -14.85
N ARG A 140 14.63 10.17 -14.10
CA ARG A 140 14.72 10.23 -12.62
C ARG A 140 13.42 9.87 -11.91
N ARG A 141 12.28 9.80 -12.63
CA ARG A 141 10.95 9.54 -12.05
C ARG A 141 10.90 8.18 -11.37
N MET A 142 11.51 7.16 -11.96
CA MET A 142 11.52 5.82 -11.36
C MET A 142 12.18 5.83 -9.97
N PHE A 143 13.33 6.47 -9.85
CA PHE A 143 14.01 6.59 -8.55
C PHE A 143 13.23 7.46 -7.55
N GLY A 144 12.65 8.58 -8.00
CA GLY A 144 11.79 9.42 -7.16
C GLY A 144 10.56 8.69 -6.63
N ASN A 145 9.94 7.85 -7.47
CA ASN A 145 8.79 7.03 -7.06
C ASN A 145 9.20 5.88 -6.13
N SER A 146 10.39 5.32 -6.29
CA SER A 146 10.92 4.33 -5.34
C SER A 146 11.14 4.95 -3.97
N LEU A 147 11.70 6.17 -3.92
CA LEU A 147 11.89 6.90 -2.67
C LEU A 147 10.54 7.23 -1.99
N LEU A 148 9.55 7.65 -2.78
CA LEU A 148 8.19 7.85 -2.31
C LEU A 148 7.61 6.57 -1.70
N GLN A 149 7.75 5.43 -2.37
CA GLN A 149 7.24 4.13 -1.91
C GLN A 149 7.91 3.65 -0.63
N SER A 150 9.22 3.90 -0.47
CA SER A 150 9.98 3.54 0.74
C SER A 150 9.42 4.19 2.00
N GLY A 151 8.78 5.36 1.89
CA GLY A 151 8.09 5.99 3.02
C GLY A 151 7.04 5.10 3.65
N GLY A 152 6.31 4.31 2.85
CA GLY A 152 5.29 3.37 3.36
C GLY A 152 5.89 2.26 4.22
N ALA A 153 6.99 1.66 3.77
CA ALA A 153 7.71 0.65 4.52
C ALA A 153 8.29 1.20 5.83
N ILE A 154 8.97 2.36 5.73
CA ILE A 154 9.51 3.06 6.91
C ILE A 154 8.38 3.37 7.90
N GLY A 155 7.24 3.89 7.44
CA GLY A 155 6.07 4.15 8.28
C GLY A 155 5.58 2.90 9.00
N ALA A 156 5.45 1.78 8.28
CA ALA A 156 4.99 0.52 8.86
C ALA A 156 5.96 -0.06 9.90
N ILE A 157 7.28 0.10 9.70
CA ILE A 157 8.32 -0.35 10.62
C ILE A 157 8.39 0.56 11.85
N VAL A 158 8.31 1.88 11.65
CA VAL A 158 8.51 2.87 12.71
C VAL A 158 7.29 3.00 13.63
N THR A 159 6.07 2.82 13.11
CA THR A 159 4.83 3.02 13.89
C THR A 159 4.78 2.17 15.17
N PRO A 160 5.03 0.85 15.15
CA PRO A 160 5.04 0.06 16.39
C PRO A 160 6.08 0.55 17.42
N LEU A 161 7.24 1.02 16.94
CA LEU A 161 8.30 1.56 17.80
C LEU A 161 7.89 2.90 18.43
N VAL A 162 7.26 3.78 17.67
CA VAL A 162 6.69 5.04 18.17
C VAL A 162 5.60 4.76 19.22
N ILE A 163 4.72 3.81 18.96
CA ILE A 163 3.69 3.40 19.92
C ILE A 163 4.33 2.87 21.18
N LEU A 164 5.33 2.01 21.06
CA LEU A 164 6.07 1.47 22.21
C LEU A 164 6.73 2.58 23.03
N ALA A 165 7.32 3.59 22.38
CA ALA A 165 7.92 4.73 23.04
C ALA A 165 6.89 5.65 23.73
N LEU A 166 5.72 5.82 23.17
CA LEU A 166 4.67 6.70 23.71
C LEU A 166 3.82 6.03 24.79
N VAL A 167 3.49 4.76 24.59
CA VAL A 167 2.56 4.01 25.45
C VAL A 167 3.31 3.07 26.39
N GLY A 168 4.36 2.41 25.90
CA GLY A 168 5.14 1.44 26.67
C GLY A 168 4.26 0.36 27.28
N ASN A 169 4.53 0.03 28.53
CA ASN A 169 3.75 -0.93 29.32
C ASN A 169 2.64 -0.26 30.13
N SER A 170 2.24 0.97 29.80
CA SER A 170 1.19 1.69 30.50
C SER A 170 -0.13 0.91 30.45
N GLN A 171 -0.74 0.67 31.60
CA GLN A 171 -2.07 0.07 31.73
C GLN A 171 -3.18 1.13 31.94
N VAL A 172 -2.82 2.41 31.76
CA VAL A 172 -3.77 3.51 31.94
C VAL A 172 -4.85 3.43 30.83
N PRO A 173 -6.13 3.45 31.18
CA PRO A 173 -7.21 3.55 30.20
C PRO A 173 -7.02 4.77 29.30
N GLY A 174 -7.28 4.62 28.00
CA GLY A 174 -7.10 5.69 27.03
C GLY A 174 -5.66 5.91 26.57
N ALA A 175 -4.67 5.16 27.04
CA ALA A 175 -3.28 5.32 26.59
C ALA A 175 -3.10 5.15 25.05
N TRP A 176 -3.98 4.38 24.41
CA TRP A 176 -4.00 4.20 22.94
C TRP A 176 -4.32 5.49 22.16
N ARG A 177 -4.85 6.52 22.81
CA ARG A 177 -5.23 7.81 22.20
C ARG A 177 -4.01 8.65 21.83
N LEU A 178 -2.95 8.57 22.65
CA LEU A 178 -1.74 9.38 22.49
C LEU A 178 -1.04 9.18 21.14
N PRO A 179 -0.82 7.95 20.62
CA PRO A 179 -0.28 7.75 19.29
C PRO A 179 -1.05 8.46 18.18
N PHE A 180 -2.39 8.44 18.20
CA PHE A 180 -3.21 9.13 17.20
C PHE A 180 -3.05 10.65 17.26
N ILE A 181 -3.01 11.21 18.46
CA ILE A 181 -2.82 12.66 18.66
C ILE A 181 -1.44 13.08 18.14
N VAL A 182 -0.39 12.32 18.47
CA VAL A 182 0.98 12.64 18.07
C VAL A 182 1.18 12.48 16.57
N ILE A 183 0.77 11.35 16.00
CA ILE A 183 0.95 11.07 14.56
C ILE A 183 0.11 12.06 13.74
N GLY A 184 -1.17 12.28 14.08
CA GLY A 184 -2.01 13.26 13.42
C GLY A 184 -1.46 14.69 13.55
N GLY A 185 -0.88 15.05 14.71
CA GLY A 185 -0.21 16.34 14.91
C GLY A 185 1.01 16.54 14.02
N CYS A 186 1.75 15.48 13.68
CA CYS A 186 2.90 15.56 12.77
C CYS A 186 2.54 16.02 11.36
N GLY A 187 1.28 15.82 10.94
CA GLY A 187 0.79 16.31 9.66
C GLY A 187 0.87 17.85 9.53
N ALA A 188 0.66 18.59 10.62
CA ALA A 188 0.80 20.03 10.61
C ALA A 188 2.25 20.48 10.29
N ILE A 189 3.25 19.76 10.84
CA ILE A 189 4.67 20.01 10.55
C ILE A 189 4.96 19.79 9.07
N TRP A 190 4.42 18.71 8.52
CA TRP A 190 4.57 18.40 7.10
C TRP A 190 3.96 19.51 6.20
N VAL A 191 2.76 19.97 6.53
CA VAL A 191 2.08 21.03 5.77
C VAL A 191 2.88 22.33 5.76
N VAL A 192 3.41 22.73 6.92
CA VAL A 192 4.29 23.90 7.02
C VAL A 192 5.53 23.72 6.14
N ALA A 193 6.20 22.55 6.23
CA ALA A 193 7.37 22.25 5.40
C ALA A 193 7.05 22.28 3.90
N TRP A 194 5.89 21.73 3.49
CA TRP A 194 5.42 21.77 2.10
C TRP A 194 5.22 23.20 1.60
N LEU A 195 4.50 24.03 2.36
CA LEU A 195 4.20 25.41 1.96
C LEU A 195 5.46 26.26 1.87
N LEU A 196 6.41 26.09 2.80
CA LEU A 196 7.71 26.76 2.77
C LEU A 196 8.53 26.36 1.55
N LEU A 197 8.56 25.07 1.21
CA LEU A 197 9.31 24.56 0.06
C LEU A 197 8.68 25.04 -1.25
N MET A 198 7.37 24.92 -1.40
CA MET A 198 6.66 25.37 -2.59
C MET A 198 6.66 26.90 -2.75
N GLY A 199 6.76 27.64 -1.64
CA GLY A 199 6.90 29.11 -1.67
C GLY A 199 8.27 29.58 -2.18
N ARG A 200 9.33 28.79 -1.94
CA ARG A 200 10.71 29.10 -2.36
C ARG A 200 11.02 28.79 -3.82
N GLU A 201 10.20 27.95 -4.45
CA GLU A 201 10.43 27.43 -5.81
C GLU A 201 9.23 27.70 -6.74
N PRO A 202 8.97 28.98 -7.13
CA PRO A 202 7.82 29.31 -8.00
C PRO A 202 7.83 28.57 -9.34
N GLY A 203 9.02 28.24 -9.85
CA GLY A 203 9.18 27.48 -11.09
C GLY A 203 8.69 26.02 -10.99
N LEU A 204 8.71 25.43 -9.80
CA LEU A 204 8.16 24.11 -9.54
C LEU A 204 6.64 24.12 -9.61
N VAL A 205 6.03 25.19 -9.08
CA VAL A 205 4.58 25.41 -9.12
C VAL A 205 4.08 25.51 -10.56
N ALA A 206 4.71 26.35 -11.38
CA ALA A 206 4.35 26.55 -12.78
C ALA A 206 4.48 25.26 -13.62
N LYS A 207 5.46 24.39 -13.33
CA LYS A 207 5.60 23.07 -13.96
C LYS A 207 4.49 22.11 -13.53
N SER A 208 4.10 22.12 -12.26
CA SER A 208 3.03 21.28 -11.73
C SER A 208 1.67 21.63 -12.36
N GLU A 209 1.44 22.90 -12.65
CA GLU A 209 0.19 23.38 -13.27
C GLU A 209 0.10 23.08 -14.78
N ARG A 210 1.24 23.00 -15.49
CA ARG A 210 1.29 22.75 -16.95
C ARG A 210 1.21 21.28 -17.34
N GLY A 211 1.41 20.35 -16.40
CA GLY A 211 1.45 18.91 -16.68
C GLY A 211 0.10 18.21 -16.91
N GLY A 212 -1.01 18.95 -17.00
CA GLY A 212 -2.38 18.45 -16.98
C GLY A 212 -3.12 18.33 -18.31
N THR A 213 -2.46 18.16 -19.46
CA THR A 213 -3.13 18.32 -20.76
C THR A 213 -3.16 17.10 -21.69
N GLU A 214 -3.06 15.89 -21.19
CA GLU A 214 -3.50 14.74 -21.99
C GLU A 214 -4.66 14.00 -21.31
N THR A 215 -5.85 14.57 -21.44
CA THR A 215 -7.10 13.84 -21.25
C THR A 215 -7.31 12.90 -22.45
N ALA A 216 -6.56 11.80 -22.49
CA ALA A 216 -7.01 10.67 -23.30
C ALA A 216 -8.43 10.34 -22.84
N GLY A 217 -9.40 10.46 -23.75
CA GLY A 217 -10.82 10.41 -23.42
C GLY A 217 -11.14 9.15 -22.61
N TRP A 218 -12.06 9.25 -21.66
CA TRP A 218 -12.51 8.15 -20.80
C TRP A 218 -12.89 6.91 -21.63
N ALA A 219 -13.45 7.12 -22.85
CA ALA A 219 -13.81 6.05 -23.77
C ALA A 219 -12.62 5.22 -24.23
N ALA A 220 -11.53 5.86 -24.67
CA ALA A 220 -10.33 5.15 -25.11
C ALA A 220 -9.63 4.38 -23.97
N TRP A 221 -9.68 4.93 -22.75
CA TRP A 221 -9.16 4.24 -21.56
C TRP A 221 -10.02 3.04 -21.16
N TRP A 222 -11.35 3.20 -21.21
CA TRP A 222 -12.31 2.15 -20.91
C TRP A 222 -12.14 0.97 -21.88
N GLU A 223 -12.00 1.27 -23.16
CA GLU A 223 -11.75 0.29 -24.20
C GLU A 223 -10.39 -0.41 -24.05
N ALA A 224 -9.33 0.34 -23.75
CA ALA A 224 -7.99 -0.21 -23.54
C ALA A 224 -7.87 -1.11 -22.29
N CYS A 225 -8.64 -0.87 -21.25
CA CYS A 225 -8.61 -1.68 -20.03
C CYS A 225 -9.64 -2.81 -20.07
N LEU A 226 -10.92 -2.51 -20.32
CA LEU A 226 -12.00 -3.51 -20.24
C LEU A 226 -12.03 -4.47 -21.41
N GLY A 227 -11.62 -4.03 -22.61
CA GLY A 227 -11.46 -4.89 -23.80
C GLY A 227 -10.25 -5.81 -23.74
N ASN A 228 -9.34 -5.60 -22.79
CA ASN A 228 -8.07 -6.35 -22.72
C ASN A 228 -8.18 -7.59 -21.83
N ARG A 229 -8.11 -8.78 -22.42
CA ARG A 229 -8.12 -10.06 -21.67
C ARG A 229 -7.00 -10.17 -20.63
N ARG A 230 -5.83 -9.55 -20.85
CA ARG A 230 -4.73 -9.53 -19.88
C ARG A 230 -5.08 -8.73 -18.64
N PHE A 231 -5.87 -7.66 -18.79
CA PHE A 231 -6.39 -6.89 -17.66
C PHE A 231 -7.24 -7.77 -16.75
N TRP A 232 -8.20 -8.50 -17.31
CA TRP A 232 -9.08 -9.38 -16.55
C TRP A 232 -8.37 -10.58 -15.93
N ALA A 233 -7.31 -11.07 -16.56
CA ALA A 233 -6.45 -12.09 -15.96
C ALA A 233 -5.69 -11.59 -14.72
N LEU A 234 -5.34 -10.31 -14.66
CA LEU A 234 -4.70 -9.71 -13.49
C LEU A 234 -5.65 -9.41 -12.32
N VAL A 235 -6.96 -9.26 -12.58
CA VAL A 235 -7.94 -8.93 -11.54
C VAL A 235 -7.90 -9.93 -10.36
N PRO A 236 -8.06 -11.26 -10.57
CA PRO A 236 -7.98 -12.21 -9.47
C PRO A 236 -6.61 -12.19 -8.77
N PHE A 237 -5.52 -12.01 -9.52
CA PHE A 237 -4.19 -11.92 -8.95
C PHE A 237 -4.06 -10.73 -7.99
N VAL A 238 -4.48 -9.54 -8.42
CA VAL A 238 -4.45 -8.32 -7.58
C VAL A 238 -5.35 -8.46 -6.36
N ILE A 239 -6.53 -9.01 -6.51
CA ILE A 239 -7.45 -9.26 -5.40
C ILE A 239 -6.79 -10.21 -4.38
N GLY A 240 -6.22 -11.33 -4.84
CA GLY A 240 -5.62 -12.34 -3.97
C GLY A 240 -4.45 -11.80 -3.15
N ILE A 241 -3.52 -11.08 -3.78
CA ILE A 241 -2.37 -10.50 -3.06
C ILE A 241 -2.79 -9.41 -2.08
N ASN A 242 -3.72 -8.53 -2.49
CA ASN A 242 -4.21 -7.47 -1.61
C ASN A 242 -5.02 -8.03 -0.44
N LEU A 243 -5.85 -9.07 -0.65
CA LEU A 243 -6.61 -9.69 0.42
C LEU A 243 -5.69 -10.22 1.52
N THR A 244 -4.68 -10.99 1.16
CA THR A 244 -3.71 -11.55 2.10
C THR A 244 -2.93 -10.46 2.82
N TRP A 245 -2.42 -9.48 2.08
CA TRP A 245 -1.68 -8.36 2.65
C TRP A 245 -2.52 -7.54 3.64
N HIS A 246 -3.73 -7.17 3.27
CA HIS A 246 -4.59 -6.35 4.12
C HIS A 246 -5.15 -7.11 5.32
N LEU A 247 -5.44 -8.43 5.19
CA LEU A 247 -5.81 -9.25 6.33
C LEU A 247 -4.65 -9.37 7.32
N ALA A 248 -3.45 -9.71 6.85
CA ALA A 248 -2.27 -9.79 7.71
C ALA A 248 -2.03 -8.43 8.41
N ARG A 249 -2.05 -7.33 7.68
CA ARG A 249 -1.89 -5.98 8.23
C ARG A 249 -2.87 -5.67 9.34
N ALA A 250 -4.15 -5.97 9.15
CA ALA A 250 -5.20 -5.60 10.09
C ALA A 250 -5.28 -6.53 11.30
N TRP A 251 -5.03 -7.83 11.11
CA TRP A 251 -5.34 -8.85 12.11
C TRP A 251 -4.13 -9.49 12.78
N LEU A 252 -2.90 -9.29 12.26
CA LEU A 252 -1.68 -9.88 12.84
C LEU A 252 -1.47 -9.46 14.30
N PRO A 253 -1.60 -8.17 14.72
CA PRO A 253 -1.45 -7.81 16.12
C PRO A 253 -2.47 -8.49 17.03
N LYS A 254 -3.73 -8.62 16.58
CA LYS A 254 -4.78 -9.33 17.32
C LYS A 254 -4.53 -10.84 17.39
N PHE A 255 -4.10 -11.45 16.30
CA PHE A 255 -3.72 -12.85 16.27
C PHE A 255 -2.61 -13.15 17.28
N LEU A 256 -1.57 -12.32 17.32
CA LEU A 256 -0.49 -12.49 18.29
C LEU A 256 -0.96 -12.33 19.72
N GLN A 257 -1.67 -11.25 20.03
CA GLN A 257 -2.07 -10.93 21.41
C GLN A 257 -3.24 -11.81 21.88
N GLN A 258 -4.36 -11.80 21.17
CA GLN A 258 -5.58 -12.51 21.59
C GLN A 258 -5.58 -13.98 21.17
N GLY A 259 -5.01 -14.30 20.00
CA GLY A 259 -4.96 -15.67 19.49
C GLY A 259 -3.82 -16.52 20.06
N ARG A 260 -2.72 -15.90 20.45
CA ARG A 260 -1.50 -16.60 20.92
C ARG A 260 -1.00 -16.17 22.29
N GLY A 261 -1.65 -15.20 22.94
CA GLY A 261 -1.28 -14.73 24.27
C GLY A 261 0.08 -13.99 24.33
N VAL A 262 0.56 -13.51 23.18
CA VAL A 262 1.80 -12.73 23.11
C VAL A 262 1.59 -11.36 23.76
N SER A 263 2.57 -10.89 24.53
CA SER A 263 2.50 -9.57 25.13
C SER A 263 2.41 -8.46 24.08
N GLU A 264 1.80 -7.34 24.41
CA GLU A 264 1.69 -6.21 23.48
C GLU A 264 3.05 -5.70 23.04
N THR A 265 4.00 -5.57 23.96
CA THR A 265 5.39 -5.15 23.67
C THR A 265 6.06 -6.07 22.65
N GLU A 266 5.96 -7.38 22.87
CA GLU A 266 6.52 -8.37 21.95
C GLU A 266 5.80 -8.35 20.60
N SER A 267 4.48 -8.19 20.57
CA SER A 267 3.69 -8.04 19.35
C SER A 267 4.10 -6.80 18.55
N LEU A 268 4.33 -5.66 19.21
CA LEU A 268 4.79 -4.43 18.56
C LEU A 268 6.20 -4.59 17.96
N LEU A 269 7.14 -5.15 18.72
CA LEU A 269 8.50 -5.41 18.25
C LEU A 269 8.50 -6.41 17.08
N PHE A 270 7.72 -7.50 17.21
CA PHE A 270 7.59 -8.48 16.14
C PHE A 270 6.98 -7.86 14.89
N ASN A 271 5.97 -7.00 15.03
CA ASN A 271 5.32 -6.36 13.89
C ASN A 271 6.30 -5.47 13.11
N SER A 272 7.20 -4.74 13.79
CA SER A 272 8.30 -4.02 13.11
C SER A 272 9.20 -4.98 12.34
N GLY A 273 9.63 -6.10 12.94
CA GLY A 273 10.42 -7.14 12.28
C GLY A 273 9.69 -7.78 11.09
N TYR A 274 8.38 -7.98 11.19
CA TYR A 274 7.54 -8.49 10.12
C TYR A 274 7.59 -7.59 8.86
N TYR A 275 7.50 -6.27 9.03
CA TYR A 275 7.60 -5.34 7.89
C TYR A 275 9.01 -5.25 7.33
N VAL A 276 10.06 -5.39 8.16
CA VAL A 276 11.43 -5.53 7.65
C VAL A 276 11.58 -6.79 6.79
N ALA A 277 11.08 -7.93 7.27
CA ALA A 277 11.11 -9.18 6.49
C ALA A 277 10.29 -9.08 5.20
N ALA A 278 9.15 -8.38 5.24
CA ALA A 278 8.33 -8.13 4.06
C ALA A 278 9.11 -7.33 3.00
N ASP A 279 9.80 -6.27 3.38
CA ASP A 279 10.63 -5.47 2.47
C ASP A 279 11.80 -6.26 1.88
N VAL A 280 12.49 -7.03 2.72
CA VAL A 280 13.56 -7.92 2.25
C VAL A 280 13.00 -8.93 1.23
N GLY A 281 11.83 -9.50 1.50
CA GLY A 281 11.15 -10.40 0.57
C GLY A 281 10.78 -9.74 -0.77
N CYS A 282 10.32 -8.51 -0.72
CA CYS A 282 10.01 -7.70 -1.91
C CYS A 282 11.24 -7.49 -2.78
N ILE A 283 12.36 -7.08 -2.18
CA ILE A 283 13.64 -6.87 -2.88
C ILE A 283 14.16 -8.20 -3.45
N ALA A 284 14.13 -9.27 -2.64
CA ALA A 284 14.57 -10.59 -3.05
C ALA A 284 13.76 -11.15 -4.23
N ALA A 285 12.43 -10.96 -4.21
CA ALA A 285 11.55 -11.37 -5.31
C ALA A 285 11.87 -10.61 -6.61
N GLY A 286 12.10 -9.30 -6.52
CA GLY A 286 12.53 -8.50 -7.66
C GLY A 286 13.88 -8.97 -8.23
N ALA A 287 14.88 -9.18 -7.37
CA ALA A 287 16.19 -9.68 -7.75
C ALA A 287 16.12 -11.10 -8.35
N ALA A 288 15.31 -12.00 -7.77
CA ALA A 288 15.10 -13.33 -8.30
C ALA A 288 14.48 -13.32 -9.70
N GLY A 289 13.54 -12.42 -9.97
CA GLY A 289 12.95 -12.23 -11.30
C GLY A 289 13.99 -11.84 -12.35
N VAL A 290 14.88 -10.89 -12.01
CA VAL A 290 16.00 -10.48 -12.88
C VAL A 290 16.98 -11.62 -13.08
N TRP A 291 17.39 -12.30 -12.01
CA TRP A 291 18.33 -13.42 -12.07
C TRP A 291 17.81 -14.58 -12.93
N LEU A 292 16.53 -14.94 -12.80
CA LEU A 292 15.90 -16.00 -13.61
C LEU A 292 15.84 -15.60 -15.10
N ALA A 293 15.58 -14.34 -15.42
CA ALA A 293 15.62 -13.84 -16.78
C ALA A 293 17.03 -13.94 -17.39
N HIS A 294 18.07 -13.62 -16.61
CA HIS A 294 19.47 -13.81 -17.03
C HIS A 294 19.85 -15.30 -17.20
N ARG A 295 19.14 -16.21 -16.56
CA ARG A 295 19.31 -17.66 -16.72
C ARG A 295 18.57 -18.24 -17.93
N GLY A 296 17.93 -17.39 -18.75
CA GLY A 296 17.29 -17.80 -20.00
C GLY A 296 15.77 -17.99 -19.91
N LEU A 297 15.13 -17.72 -18.77
CA LEU A 297 13.68 -17.69 -18.72
C LEU A 297 13.16 -16.42 -19.40
N SER A 298 12.01 -16.53 -20.09
CA SER A 298 11.32 -15.34 -20.56
C SER A 298 10.94 -14.43 -19.38
N GLN A 299 10.87 -13.12 -19.58
CA GLN A 299 10.48 -12.18 -18.52
C GLN A 299 9.14 -12.55 -17.87
N PHE A 300 8.17 -12.97 -18.68
CA PHE A 300 6.88 -13.47 -18.19
C PHE A 300 7.07 -14.73 -17.34
N GLY A 301 7.83 -15.70 -17.81
CA GLY A 301 8.11 -16.96 -17.09
C GLY A 301 8.82 -16.73 -15.77
N ALA A 302 9.82 -15.86 -15.73
CA ALA A 302 10.55 -15.50 -14.50
C ALA A 302 9.63 -14.88 -13.45
N ARG A 303 8.84 -13.87 -13.82
CA ARG A 303 7.87 -13.20 -12.94
C ARG A 303 6.79 -14.17 -12.43
N SER A 304 6.30 -15.02 -13.32
CA SER A 304 5.29 -16.02 -12.99
C SER A 304 5.79 -17.07 -12.02
N LEU A 305 7.03 -17.53 -12.21
CA LEU A 305 7.67 -18.51 -11.30
C LEU A 305 7.88 -17.90 -9.92
N VAL A 306 8.39 -16.67 -9.84
CA VAL A 306 8.56 -15.95 -8.57
C VAL A 306 7.20 -15.78 -7.87
N ALA A 307 6.15 -15.38 -8.60
CA ALA A 307 4.81 -15.24 -8.03
C ALA A 307 4.27 -16.59 -7.51
N ALA A 308 4.46 -17.68 -8.24
CA ALA A 308 4.05 -19.01 -7.80
C ALA A 308 4.79 -19.44 -6.53
N VAL A 309 6.12 -19.29 -6.48
CA VAL A 309 6.93 -19.62 -5.30
C VAL A 309 6.52 -18.77 -4.10
N CYS A 310 6.42 -17.46 -4.25
CA CYS A 310 5.99 -16.57 -3.17
C CYS A 310 4.61 -16.94 -2.63
N SER A 311 3.64 -17.23 -3.49
CA SER A 311 2.28 -17.59 -3.08
C SER A 311 2.21 -18.95 -2.35
N LEU A 312 2.97 -19.94 -2.80
CA LEU A 312 3.08 -21.24 -2.12
C LEU A 312 3.79 -21.10 -0.76
N CYS A 313 4.84 -20.29 -0.68
CA CYS A 313 5.51 -19.99 0.59
C CYS A 313 4.55 -19.32 1.59
N VAL A 314 3.74 -18.36 1.14
CA VAL A 314 2.71 -17.72 1.99
C VAL A 314 1.73 -18.77 2.52
N GLY A 315 1.20 -19.64 1.66
CA GLY A 315 0.27 -20.70 2.05
C GLY A 315 0.87 -21.64 3.09
N ALA A 316 2.03 -22.23 2.79
CA ALA A 316 2.71 -23.18 3.66
C ALA A 316 3.13 -22.55 5.00
N ALA A 317 3.68 -21.32 4.96
CA ALA A 317 4.12 -20.63 6.17
C ALA A 317 2.94 -20.20 7.05
N THR A 318 1.80 -19.79 6.47
CA THR A 318 0.59 -19.47 7.24
C THR A 318 0.07 -20.75 7.93
N MET A 319 0.05 -21.88 7.23
CA MET A 319 -0.34 -23.16 7.83
C MET A 319 0.58 -23.55 9.00
N ALA A 320 1.90 -23.35 8.84
CA ALA A 320 2.85 -23.60 9.92
C ALA A 320 2.62 -22.65 11.11
N ALA A 321 2.34 -21.38 10.85
CA ALA A 321 2.10 -20.37 11.90
C ALA A 321 0.86 -20.66 12.75
N VAL A 322 -0.22 -21.18 12.14
CA VAL A 322 -1.43 -21.56 12.89
C VAL A 322 -1.34 -22.93 13.56
N ALA A 323 -0.57 -23.85 13.00
CA ALA A 323 -0.43 -25.21 13.50
C ALA A 323 0.62 -25.37 14.61
N LEU A 324 1.66 -24.54 14.62
CA LEU A 324 2.84 -24.66 15.48
C LEU A 324 3.01 -23.40 16.35
N PRO A 325 2.34 -23.27 17.49
CA PRO A 325 2.54 -22.16 18.40
C PRO A 325 3.97 -22.17 18.97
N GLY A 326 4.51 -20.98 19.27
CA GLY A 326 5.85 -20.81 19.83
C GLY A 326 6.87 -20.19 18.85
N ALA A 327 8.17 -20.42 19.03
CA ALA A 327 9.23 -19.76 18.27
C ALA A 327 9.14 -19.98 16.74
N TRP A 328 8.70 -21.18 16.31
CA TRP A 328 8.51 -21.49 14.90
C TRP A 328 7.43 -20.64 14.23
N MET A 329 6.41 -20.22 14.98
CA MET A 329 5.37 -19.32 14.50
C MET A 329 5.95 -18.00 14.00
N TYR A 330 6.87 -17.41 14.74
CA TYR A 330 7.50 -16.16 14.35
C TYR A 330 8.27 -16.30 13.03
N GLY A 331 9.09 -17.34 12.90
CA GLY A 331 9.79 -17.62 11.65
C GLY A 331 8.84 -17.80 10.46
N ALA A 332 7.78 -18.57 10.63
CA ALA A 332 6.75 -18.76 9.61
C ALA A 332 6.06 -17.44 9.24
N LEU A 333 5.69 -16.61 10.22
CA LEU A 333 5.08 -15.31 9.96
C LEU A 333 6.02 -14.35 9.22
N LEU A 334 7.33 -14.36 9.50
CA LEU A 334 8.30 -13.57 8.72
C LEU A 334 8.33 -14.02 7.25
N VAL A 335 8.25 -15.32 6.99
CA VAL A 335 8.14 -15.87 5.62
C VAL A 335 6.82 -15.45 4.96
N VAL A 336 5.71 -15.41 5.71
CA VAL A 336 4.42 -14.88 5.22
C VAL A 336 4.59 -13.43 4.77
N GLY A 337 5.19 -12.59 5.61
CA GLY A 337 5.44 -11.18 5.27
C GLY A 337 6.30 -11.03 4.01
N ALA A 338 7.43 -11.74 3.97
CA ALA A 338 8.35 -11.72 2.84
C ALA A 338 7.67 -12.18 1.53
N GLY A 339 6.93 -13.28 1.57
CA GLY A 339 6.20 -13.80 0.41
C GLY A 339 5.07 -12.90 -0.03
N ALA A 340 4.25 -12.40 0.91
CA ALA A 340 3.11 -11.55 0.60
C ALA A 340 3.52 -10.24 -0.07
N LEU A 341 4.55 -9.54 0.44
CA LEU A 341 5.05 -8.33 -0.20
C LEU A 341 5.88 -8.64 -1.45
N GLY A 342 6.54 -9.81 -1.52
CA GLY A 342 7.26 -10.29 -2.70
C GLY A 342 6.39 -10.51 -3.94
N LEU A 343 5.08 -10.66 -3.79
CA LEU A 343 4.13 -10.75 -4.91
C LEU A 343 3.90 -9.41 -5.62
N PHE A 344 4.09 -8.26 -4.94
CA PHE A 344 3.80 -6.94 -5.51
C PHE A 344 4.70 -6.54 -6.68
N PRO A 345 6.04 -6.77 -6.69
CA PRO A 345 6.87 -6.52 -7.86
C PRO A 345 6.41 -7.29 -9.10
N CYS A 346 5.97 -8.54 -8.91
CA CYS A 346 5.42 -9.36 -9.99
C CYS A 346 4.14 -8.73 -10.55
N TYR A 347 3.22 -8.33 -9.68
CA TYR A 347 2.00 -7.64 -10.05
C TYR A 347 2.27 -6.35 -10.83
N TYR A 348 3.08 -5.45 -10.29
CA TYR A 348 3.36 -4.17 -10.94
C TYR A 348 4.00 -4.35 -12.32
N SER A 349 4.94 -5.29 -12.44
CA SER A 349 5.59 -5.58 -13.71
C SER A 349 4.62 -6.13 -14.75
N LEU A 350 3.72 -7.03 -14.35
CA LEU A 350 2.68 -7.59 -15.24
C LEU A 350 1.62 -6.54 -15.62
N ALA A 351 1.26 -5.66 -14.69
CA ALA A 351 0.32 -4.58 -14.95
C ALA A 351 0.85 -3.56 -15.96
N GLN A 352 2.17 -3.29 -15.96
CA GLN A 352 2.83 -2.44 -16.95
C GLN A 352 2.74 -3.02 -18.37
N ASP A 353 2.76 -4.35 -18.49
CA ASP A 353 2.65 -5.03 -19.80
C ASP A 353 1.21 -5.03 -20.37
N VAL A 354 0.20 -4.73 -19.54
CA VAL A 354 -1.22 -4.71 -20.00
C VAL A 354 -1.51 -3.51 -20.89
N SER A 355 -1.07 -2.32 -20.47
CA SER A 355 -1.28 -1.10 -21.26
C SER A 355 -0.14 -0.11 -21.02
N PRO A 356 0.94 -0.20 -21.82
CA PRO A 356 2.10 0.70 -21.66
C PRO A 356 1.76 2.19 -21.79
N ARG A 357 0.72 2.53 -22.58
CA ARG A 357 0.25 3.92 -22.75
C ARG A 357 -0.62 4.43 -21.60
N HIS A 358 -1.31 3.53 -20.87
CA HIS A 358 -2.27 3.89 -19.82
C HIS A 358 -1.99 3.17 -18.49
N THR A 359 -0.71 2.87 -18.22
CA THR A 359 -0.28 2.09 -17.03
C THR A 359 -0.84 2.64 -15.73
N GLY A 360 -0.79 3.97 -15.53
CA GLY A 360 -1.29 4.60 -14.31
C GLY A 360 -2.80 4.42 -14.11
N LYS A 361 -3.58 4.53 -15.18
CA LYS A 361 -5.05 4.34 -15.13
C LYS A 361 -5.41 2.87 -14.93
N ALA A 362 -4.70 1.94 -15.58
CA ALA A 362 -4.92 0.52 -15.42
C ALA A 362 -4.59 0.02 -14.00
N THR A 363 -3.45 0.44 -13.46
CA THR A 363 -3.05 0.11 -12.08
C THR A 363 -3.97 0.75 -11.05
N GLY A 364 -4.43 1.99 -11.29
CA GLY A 364 -5.41 2.67 -10.43
C GLY A 364 -6.74 1.93 -10.37
N LEU A 365 -7.27 1.46 -11.53
CA LEU A 365 -8.50 0.67 -11.56
C LEU A 365 -8.32 -0.69 -10.87
N LEU A 366 -7.21 -1.39 -11.13
CA LEU A 366 -6.90 -2.64 -10.44
C LEU A 366 -6.81 -2.47 -8.92
N ALA A 367 -6.18 -1.38 -8.46
CA ALA A 367 -6.11 -1.06 -7.03
C ALA A 367 -7.51 -0.77 -6.44
N ALA A 368 -8.35 0.01 -7.13
CA ALA A 368 -9.71 0.30 -6.69
C ALA A 368 -10.56 -0.98 -6.62
N LEU A 369 -10.49 -1.85 -7.64
CA LEU A 369 -11.14 -3.16 -7.61
C LEU A 369 -10.63 -4.04 -6.47
N GLY A 370 -9.31 -4.02 -6.22
CA GLY A 370 -8.71 -4.70 -5.07
C GLY A 370 -9.35 -4.24 -3.76
N TRP A 371 -9.45 -2.94 -3.51
CA TRP A 371 -10.06 -2.41 -2.29
C TRP A 371 -11.54 -2.71 -2.17
N ILE A 372 -12.32 -2.55 -3.25
CA ILE A 372 -13.77 -2.85 -3.26
C ILE A 372 -14.03 -4.31 -2.91
N VAL A 373 -13.24 -5.24 -3.45
CA VAL A 373 -13.42 -6.68 -3.21
C VAL A 373 -12.84 -7.10 -1.86
N CYS A 374 -11.66 -6.60 -1.48
CA CYS A 374 -11.00 -7.03 -0.23
C CYS A 374 -11.66 -6.46 1.03
N SER A 375 -12.29 -5.27 0.95
CA SER A 375 -12.86 -4.63 2.13
C SER A 375 -13.97 -5.45 2.81
N PRO A 376 -14.94 -6.05 2.09
CA PRO A 376 -15.96 -6.92 2.71
C PRO A 376 -15.39 -8.11 3.48
N PHE A 377 -14.23 -8.63 3.06
CA PHE A 377 -13.59 -9.75 3.75
C PHE A 377 -13.09 -9.40 5.14
N GLN A 378 -12.78 -8.12 5.42
CA GLN A 378 -12.40 -7.68 6.76
C GLN A 378 -13.54 -7.91 7.76
N LYS A 379 -14.76 -7.53 7.39
CA LYS A 379 -15.94 -7.77 8.19
C LYS A 379 -16.25 -9.26 8.36
N GLN A 380 -16.16 -10.03 7.25
CA GLN A 380 -16.42 -11.48 7.30
C GLN A 380 -15.39 -12.22 8.18
N PHE A 381 -14.14 -11.77 8.15
CA PHE A 381 -13.08 -12.32 8.99
C PHE A 381 -13.39 -12.07 10.48
N GLY A 382 -13.83 -10.84 10.84
CA GLY A 382 -14.26 -10.52 12.20
C GLY A 382 -15.45 -11.37 12.66
N LYS A 383 -16.49 -11.52 11.80
CA LYS A 383 -17.62 -12.42 12.07
C LYS A 383 -17.20 -13.86 12.31
N LEU A 384 -16.26 -14.34 11.53
CA LEU A 384 -15.74 -15.70 11.66
C LEU A 384 -15.08 -15.90 13.03
N ILE A 385 -14.27 -14.92 13.48
CA ILE A 385 -13.63 -14.97 14.80
C ILE A 385 -14.67 -14.92 15.91
N ASP A 386 -15.67 -14.02 15.84
CA ASP A 386 -16.73 -13.93 16.85
C ASP A 386 -17.53 -15.23 16.96
N ARG A 387 -17.72 -15.97 15.85
CA ARG A 387 -18.43 -17.26 15.83
C ARG A 387 -17.62 -18.43 16.30
N THR A 388 -16.32 -18.45 15.98
CA THR A 388 -15.46 -19.62 16.22
C THR A 388 -14.59 -19.48 17.46
N GLY A 389 -14.44 -18.26 17.99
CA GLY A 389 -13.50 -17.94 19.06
C GLY A 389 -12.03 -18.09 18.66
N SER A 390 -11.71 -18.27 17.35
CA SER A 390 -10.37 -18.54 16.87
C SER A 390 -10.03 -17.75 15.61
N PHE A 391 -8.79 -17.29 15.53
CA PHE A 391 -8.21 -16.69 14.33
C PHE A 391 -7.74 -17.73 13.30
N ASP A 392 -7.49 -18.96 13.74
CA ASP A 392 -6.79 -20.00 12.95
C ASP A 392 -7.54 -20.39 11.69
N LEU A 393 -8.88 -20.56 11.81
CA LEU A 393 -9.70 -20.91 10.64
C LEU A 393 -9.63 -19.83 9.57
N GLY A 394 -9.72 -18.55 9.98
CA GLY A 394 -9.67 -17.41 9.06
C GLY A 394 -8.32 -17.29 8.37
N PHE A 395 -7.23 -17.43 9.11
CA PHE A 395 -5.87 -17.42 8.53
C PHE A 395 -5.64 -18.62 7.63
N THR A 396 -6.12 -19.81 8.01
CA THR A 396 -6.02 -21.04 7.18
C THR A 396 -6.75 -20.85 5.85
N LEU A 397 -7.96 -20.30 5.86
CA LEU A 397 -8.71 -20.02 4.63
C LEU A 397 -8.01 -18.98 3.76
N ALA A 398 -7.47 -17.91 4.37
CA ALA A 398 -6.77 -16.85 3.68
C ALA A 398 -5.39 -17.27 3.14
N ALA A 399 -4.77 -18.28 3.73
CA ALA A 399 -3.41 -18.75 3.43
C ALA A 399 -3.20 -19.08 1.96
N TRP A 400 -4.18 -19.73 1.34
CA TRP A 400 -4.09 -20.25 -0.03
C TRP A 400 -4.68 -19.30 -1.07
N VAL A 401 -5.28 -18.18 -0.65
CA VAL A 401 -5.86 -17.20 -1.59
C VAL A 401 -4.86 -16.72 -2.63
N PRO A 402 -3.60 -16.36 -2.29
CA PRO A 402 -2.62 -15.95 -3.30
C PRO A 402 -2.29 -17.08 -4.29
N ALA A 403 -2.19 -18.32 -3.83
CA ALA A 403 -1.90 -19.46 -4.72
C ALA A 403 -3.06 -19.72 -5.69
N ILE A 404 -4.30 -19.68 -5.19
CA ILE A 404 -5.50 -19.79 -6.03
C ILE A 404 -5.55 -18.64 -7.04
N ALA A 405 -5.23 -17.43 -6.62
CA ALA A 405 -5.23 -16.25 -7.47
C ALA A 405 -4.16 -16.33 -8.57
N VAL A 406 -2.96 -16.82 -8.23
CA VAL A 406 -1.89 -17.08 -9.20
C VAL A 406 -2.29 -18.19 -10.17
N ALA A 407 -2.91 -19.27 -9.70
CA ALA A 407 -3.42 -20.33 -10.57
C ALA A 407 -4.51 -19.80 -11.54
N ALA A 408 -5.46 -19.01 -11.04
CA ALA A 408 -6.47 -18.35 -11.85
C ALA A 408 -5.84 -17.41 -12.90
N PHE A 409 -4.82 -16.65 -12.51
CA PHE A 409 -4.04 -15.82 -13.43
C PHE A 409 -3.45 -16.64 -14.57
N PHE A 410 -2.82 -17.78 -14.32
CA PHE A 410 -2.27 -18.65 -15.36
C PHE A 410 -3.32 -19.23 -16.30
N VAL A 411 -4.50 -19.56 -15.80
CA VAL A 411 -5.61 -20.09 -16.60
C VAL A 411 -6.19 -19.01 -17.51
N LEU A 412 -6.34 -17.80 -16.98
CA LEU A 412 -6.98 -16.68 -17.69
C LEU A 412 -6.02 -15.94 -18.62
N TRP A 413 -4.70 -16.04 -18.40
CA TRP A 413 -3.73 -15.30 -19.21
C TRP A 413 -3.73 -15.79 -20.66
N PRO A 414 -3.95 -14.92 -21.64
CA PRO A 414 -3.97 -15.32 -23.04
C PRO A 414 -2.59 -15.77 -23.48
N ARG A 415 -2.52 -17.00 -23.99
CA ARG A 415 -1.30 -17.51 -24.61
C ARG A 415 -1.06 -16.72 -25.88
N SER A 416 0.13 -16.15 -26.05
CA SER A 416 0.52 -15.57 -27.34
C SER A 416 0.45 -16.68 -28.41
N PRO A 417 -0.09 -16.41 -29.61
CA PRO A 417 0.06 -17.34 -30.73
C PRO A 417 1.57 -17.66 -30.86
N ARG A 418 1.93 -18.92 -30.90
CA ARG A 418 3.30 -19.29 -31.29
C ARG A 418 3.53 -18.66 -32.65
N HIS A 419 4.53 -17.78 -32.77
CA HIS A 419 5.08 -17.45 -34.06
C HIS A 419 5.68 -18.77 -34.59
N ASP A 420 4.95 -19.47 -35.43
CA ASP A 420 5.52 -20.53 -36.24
C ASP A 420 6.62 -19.91 -37.11
N SER A 421 7.86 -20.14 -36.71
CA SER A 421 9.06 -19.81 -37.47
C SER A 421 9.26 -20.77 -38.63
N SER A 422 8.18 -21.08 -39.36
CA SER A 422 8.20 -21.86 -40.61
C SER A 422 7.76 -21.03 -41.80
N GLY A 423 8.37 -19.87 -41.96
CA GLY A 423 8.30 -19.04 -43.15
C GLY A 423 9.68 -18.96 -43.79
N SER A 424 10.07 -20.00 -44.51
CA SER A 424 11.16 -19.91 -45.48
C SER A 424 10.82 -18.78 -46.46
N PRO A 425 11.75 -17.89 -46.83
CA PRO A 425 11.49 -16.91 -47.88
C PRO A 425 11.32 -17.65 -49.21
N PRO A 426 10.38 -17.23 -50.09
CA PRO A 426 10.32 -17.76 -51.47
C PRO A 426 11.58 -17.34 -52.21
N ALA A 427 12.06 -18.28 -53.02
CA ALA A 427 13.22 -18.20 -53.89
C ALA A 427 13.11 -17.10 -54.99
#